data_f025bd99c9806fc322d7369912e677b8
#
_entry.id   f025bd99c9806fc322d7369912e677b8
#
_cell.length_a   1.000
_cell.length_b   1.000
_cell.length_c   1.000
_cell.angle_alpha   90.00
_cell.angle_beta   90.00
_cell.angle_gamma   90.00
#
_symmetry.space_group_name_H-M   'P 1'
#
loop_
_entity.id
_entity.type
_entity.pdbx_description
1 polymer ?
#
loop_
_entity_poly.entity_id
_entity_poly.type
_entity_poly.pdbx_seq_one_letter_code
_entity_poly.pdbx_strand_id
1 'polypeptide(L)'
;MGWSLGEALHQKPLAGRWRISCVIGRMNATLRIVVIAPDLSIDDPADEHAISQAERSRSLRIGLLESGFNLMASLPADVYLTERLAQLQPDMIIVDAESEARDALEHVVMATRDERRPIVMFTNDEDTSHVKDAFAAGVTASIVAGLSSERIRPILDVAMARFQHEQGLRQELAETRTELEQQSAELRARMAELHDRKIIDRAKGLLMQRQNLTEQAAYDKLRKTAMDKNLRLADVAQRMLDVADLLG
;
A
#
# COMPACT_ATOMS: atom_id res chain seq x y z
N MET A 1 -18.63 44.47 -33.09
CA MET A 1 -18.15 44.74 -31.72
C MET A 1 -18.65 43.60 -30.83
N GLY A 2 -17.86 42.60 -30.62
CA GLY A 2 -18.21 41.41 -29.83
C GLY A 2 -16.96 40.89 -29.19
N TRP A 3 -16.82 41.09 -27.91
CA TRP A 3 -15.74 40.59 -27.10
C TRP A 3 -16.13 39.19 -26.58
N SER A 4 -15.40 38.20 -26.99
CA SER A 4 -15.48 36.85 -26.41
C SER A 4 -14.20 36.62 -25.63
N LEU A 5 -14.31 36.67 -24.31
CA LEU A 5 -13.30 36.23 -23.36
C LEU A 5 -13.51 34.72 -23.14
N GLY A 6 -12.66 33.91 -23.78
CA GLY A 6 -12.54 32.50 -23.50
C GLY A 6 -11.63 32.31 -22.31
N GLU A 7 -12.22 32.01 -21.16
CA GLU A 7 -11.48 31.48 -19.98
C GLU A 7 -10.94 30.11 -20.30
N ALA A 8 -9.64 30.05 -20.54
CA ALA A 8 -8.91 28.80 -20.56
C ALA A 8 -8.77 28.27 -19.11
N LEU A 9 -9.71 27.44 -18.71
CA LEU A 9 -9.57 26.59 -17.53
C LEU A 9 -8.39 25.64 -17.76
N HIS A 10 -7.28 25.94 -17.12
CA HIS A 10 -6.15 25.05 -16.96
C HIS A 10 -6.61 23.83 -16.15
N GLN A 11 -7.17 22.83 -16.84
CA GLN A 11 -7.31 21.50 -16.28
C GLN A 11 -5.90 20.91 -16.14
N LYS A 12 -5.39 20.91 -14.90
CA LYS A 12 -4.27 20.06 -14.54
C LYS A 12 -4.62 18.62 -14.92
N PRO A 13 -3.76 17.88 -15.61
CA PRO A 13 -3.98 16.46 -15.84
C PRO A 13 -3.97 15.77 -14.48
N LEU A 14 -5.09 15.17 -14.11
CA LEU A 14 -5.18 14.20 -13.02
C LEU A 14 -4.32 12.99 -13.40
N ALA A 15 -3.03 13.08 -13.11
CA ALA A 15 -2.11 11.96 -13.14
C ALA A 15 -2.49 11.03 -11.97
N GLY A 16 -3.37 10.09 -12.22
CA GLY A 16 -3.89 9.17 -11.19
C GLY A 16 -5.05 8.30 -11.68
N ARG A 17 -5.46 8.48 -12.92
CA ARG A 17 -6.48 7.59 -13.50
C ARG A 17 -5.85 6.26 -13.84
N TRP A 18 -5.60 5.48 -12.78
CA TRP A 18 -5.14 4.10 -12.93
C TRP A 18 -6.10 3.34 -13.85
N ARG A 19 -5.50 2.60 -14.75
CA ARG A 19 -6.13 1.75 -15.73
C ARG A 19 -6.97 0.64 -15.08
N ILE A 20 -8.06 0.99 -14.43
CA ILE A 20 -9.17 0.04 -14.17
C ILE A 20 -9.60 -0.58 -15.52
N SER A 21 -9.42 0.13 -16.63
CA SER A 21 -9.63 -0.35 -17.98
C SER A 21 -8.75 -1.54 -18.39
N CYS A 22 -7.60 -1.77 -17.74
CA CYS A 22 -6.72 -2.89 -18.10
C CYS A 22 -7.15 -4.22 -17.45
N VAL A 23 -7.88 -4.15 -16.33
CA VAL A 23 -8.32 -5.36 -15.60
C VAL A 23 -9.70 -5.82 -16.10
N ILE A 24 -10.61 -4.88 -16.41
CA ILE A 24 -11.93 -5.22 -17.01
C ILE A 24 -11.77 -5.74 -18.45
N GLY A 25 -10.74 -5.26 -19.18
CA GLY A 25 -10.42 -5.77 -20.53
C GLY A 25 -9.80 -7.18 -20.55
N ARG A 26 -9.36 -7.72 -19.40
CA ARG A 26 -8.82 -9.08 -19.26
C ARG A 26 -9.84 -10.12 -18.78
N MET A 27 -11.11 -9.79 -18.66
CA MET A 27 -12.14 -10.80 -18.30
C MET A 27 -12.26 -11.93 -19.34
N ASN A 28 -11.64 -11.79 -20.52
CA ASN A 28 -11.51 -12.87 -21.51
C ASN A 28 -10.10 -13.50 -21.59
N ALA A 29 -9.12 -13.01 -20.83
CA ALA A 29 -7.80 -13.63 -20.77
C ALA A 29 -7.83 -14.70 -19.68
N THR A 30 -7.39 -15.89 -20.03
CA THR A 30 -7.26 -17.03 -19.10
C THR A 30 -6.31 -16.62 -17.96
N LEU A 31 -6.78 -16.66 -16.71
CA LEU A 31 -5.95 -16.36 -15.54
C LEU A 31 -4.75 -17.28 -15.50
N ARG A 32 -3.57 -16.70 -15.33
CA ARG A 32 -2.30 -17.42 -15.21
C ARG A 32 -2.08 -17.81 -13.76
N ILE A 33 -2.04 -19.10 -13.50
CA ILE A 33 -1.98 -19.67 -12.15
C ILE A 33 -0.67 -20.41 -11.95
N VAL A 34 -0.06 -20.22 -10.79
CA VAL A 34 1.02 -21.06 -10.29
C VAL A 34 0.47 -21.85 -9.10
N VAL A 35 0.70 -23.16 -9.08
CA VAL A 35 0.39 -24.02 -7.95
C VAL A 35 1.67 -24.28 -7.18
N ILE A 36 1.62 -24.07 -5.87
CA ILE A 36 2.68 -24.42 -4.95
C ILE A 36 2.23 -25.68 -4.22
N ALA A 37 2.98 -26.75 -4.43
CA ALA A 37 2.72 -28.05 -3.86
C ALA A 37 4.03 -28.58 -3.25
N PRO A 38 3.96 -29.43 -2.22
CA PRO A 38 5.12 -30.13 -1.70
C PRO A 38 5.85 -30.88 -2.82
N ASP A 39 7.16 -30.99 -2.70
CA ASP A 39 7.94 -31.84 -3.63
C ASP A 39 7.65 -33.30 -3.29
N LEU A 40 6.73 -33.88 -4.05
CA LEU A 40 6.32 -35.27 -3.86
C LEU A 40 7.29 -36.19 -4.60
N SER A 41 8.53 -36.25 -4.14
CA SER A 41 9.37 -37.40 -4.40
C SER A 41 8.80 -38.57 -3.57
N ILE A 42 8.09 -39.46 -4.23
CA ILE A 42 7.62 -40.71 -3.60
C ILE A 42 8.85 -41.59 -3.42
N ASP A 43 9.59 -41.37 -2.34
CA ASP A 43 10.79 -42.17 -2.03
C ASP A 43 10.43 -43.57 -1.52
N ASP A 44 9.21 -43.74 -1.00
CA ASP A 44 8.66 -45.02 -0.58
C ASP A 44 7.28 -45.27 -1.20
N PRO A 45 7.14 -46.28 -2.10
CA PRO A 45 5.86 -46.64 -2.70
C PRO A 45 4.86 -47.26 -1.73
N ALA A 46 5.25 -47.49 -0.47
CA ALA A 46 4.37 -48.02 0.59
C ALA A 46 3.76 -46.88 1.44
N ASP A 47 4.12 -45.64 1.24
CA ASP A 47 3.56 -44.49 1.96
C ASP A 47 2.19 -44.10 1.40
N GLU A 48 1.12 -44.64 2.00
CA GLU A 48 -0.27 -44.34 1.63
C GLU A 48 -0.59 -42.83 1.73
N HIS A 49 0.04 -42.11 2.65
CA HIS A 49 -0.18 -40.70 2.85
C HIS A 49 0.40 -39.88 1.69
N ALA A 50 1.63 -40.17 1.29
CA ALA A 50 2.28 -39.53 0.13
C ALA A 50 1.52 -39.82 -1.18
N ILE A 51 1.00 -41.04 -1.34
CA ILE A 51 0.18 -41.40 -2.54
C ILE A 51 -1.11 -40.59 -2.55
N SER A 52 -1.84 -40.49 -1.45
CA SER A 52 -3.09 -39.72 -1.34
C SER A 52 -2.87 -38.25 -1.61
N GLN A 53 -1.77 -37.68 -1.12
CA GLN A 53 -1.40 -36.29 -1.36
C GLN A 53 -1.07 -36.05 -2.84
N ALA A 54 -0.33 -36.95 -3.49
CA ALA A 54 -0.01 -36.86 -4.92
C ALA A 54 -1.27 -36.93 -5.80
N GLU A 55 -2.21 -37.81 -5.47
CA GLU A 55 -3.48 -37.94 -6.19
C GLU A 55 -4.35 -36.69 -6.03
N ARG A 56 -4.39 -36.07 -4.85
CA ARG A 56 -5.10 -34.83 -4.59
C ARG A 56 -4.49 -33.68 -5.39
N SER A 57 -3.18 -33.49 -5.32
CA SER A 57 -2.45 -32.47 -6.08
C SER A 57 -2.65 -32.64 -7.60
N ARG A 58 -2.70 -33.88 -8.06
CA ARG A 58 -3.02 -34.18 -9.45
C ARG A 58 -4.46 -33.79 -9.80
N SER A 59 -5.41 -34.14 -8.96
CA SER A 59 -6.83 -33.82 -9.15
C SER A 59 -7.07 -32.31 -9.16
N LEU A 60 -6.41 -31.55 -8.29
CA LEU A 60 -6.44 -30.08 -8.29
C LEU A 60 -5.95 -29.50 -9.63
N ARG A 61 -4.81 -29.97 -10.12
CA ARG A 61 -4.26 -29.51 -11.40
C ARG A 61 -5.17 -29.82 -12.57
N ILE A 62 -5.75 -31.01 -12.62
CA ILE A 62 -6.72 -31.42 -13.64
C ILE A 62 -7.95 -30.51 -13.57
N GLY A 63 -8.54 -30.31 -12.38
CA GLY A 63 -9.71 -29.44 -12.18
C GLY A 63 -9.48 -27.98 -12.59
N LEU A 64 -8.27 -27.45 -12.36
CA LEU A 64 -7.89 -26.11 -12.84
C LEU A 64 -7.87 -26.04 -14.37
N LEU A 65 -7.27 -27.02 -15.03
CA LEU A 65 -7.21 -27.09 -16.49
C LEU A 65 -8.60 -27.25 -17.11
N GLU A 66 -9.44 -28.16 -16.55
CA GLU A 66 -10.83 -28.36 -16.97
C GLU A 66 -11.69 -27.10 -16.79
N SER A 67 -11.42 -26.33 -15.73
CA SER A 67 -12.07 -25.04 -15.49
C SER A 67 -11.58 -23.93 -16.44
N GLY A 68 -10.64 -24.22 -17.34
CA GLY A 68 -10.13 -23.30 -18.36
C GLY A 68 -9.14 -22.27 -17.85
N PHE A 69 -8.46 -22.53 -16.73
CA PHE A 69 -7.36 -21.68 -16.25
C PHE A 69 -6.03 -22.06 -16.92
N ASN A 70 -5.12 -21.10 -17.01
CA ASN A 70 -3.78 -21.33 -17.52
C ASN A 70 -2.82 -21.69 -16.37
N LEU A 71 -2.58 -22.97 -16.17
CA LEU A 71 -1.60 -23.45 -15.21
C LEU A 71 -0.19 -23.29 -15.78
N MET A 72 0.55 -22.27 -15.28
CA MET A 72 1.88 -21.96 -15.77
C MET A 72 2.94 -22.93 -15.26
N ALA A 73 2.89 -23.25 -13.97
CA ALA A 73 3.84 -24.14 -13.31
C ALA A 73 3.27 -24.71 -12.01
N SER A 74 3.84 -25.85 -11.60
CA SER A 74 3.74 -26.36 -10.22
C SER A 74 5.14 -26.26 -9.61
N LEU A 75 5.27 -25.57 -8.48
CA LEU A 75 6.55 -25.25 -7.85
C LEU A 75 6.60 -25.79 -6.43
N PRO A 76 7.76 -26.26 -5.96
CA PRO A 76 7.98 -26.50 -4.53
C PRO A 76 8.13 -25.18 -3.78
N ALA A 77 7.82 -25.21 -2.47
CA ALA A 77 8.02 -24.09 -1.56
C ALA A 77 9.47 -24.04 -1.05
N ASP A 78 10.42 -23.79 -1.96
CA ASP A 78 11.85 -23.73 -1.68
C ASP A 78 12.40 -22.29 -1.67
N VAL A 79 13.67 -22.13 -1.36
CA VAL A 79 14.37 -20.83 -1.30
C VAL A 79 14.40 -20.07 -2.64
N TYR A 80 14.17 -20.75 -3.76
CA TYR A 80 14.13 -20.17 -5.12
C TYR A 80 12.73 -19.74 -5.54
N LEU A 81 11.72 -19.96 -4.69
CA LEU A 81 10.33 -19.66 -5.02
C LEU A 81 10.12 -18.18 -5.38
N THR A 82 10.76 -17.27 -4.65
CA THR A 82 10.66 -15.82 -4.92
C THR A 82 11.12 -15.47 -6.33
N GLU A 83 12.27 -15.99 -6.74
CA GLU A 83 12.84 -15.73 -8.07
C GLU A 83 11.95 -16.31 -9.19
N ARG A 84 11.45 -17.53 -9.00
CA ARG A 84 10.56 -18.19 -9.96
C ARG A 84 9.23 -17.45 -10.10
N LEU A 85 8.63 -16.99 -8.99
CA LEU A 85 7.40 -16.19 -9.04
C LEU A 85 7.62 -14.83 -9.71
N ALA A 86 8.76 -14.19 -9.48
CA ALA A 86 9.13 -12.95 -10.14
C ALA A 86 9.31 -13.12 -11.65
N GLN A 87 9.83 -14.25 -12.12
CA GLN A 87 9.96 -14.57 -13.55
C GLN A 87 8.62 -14.90 -14.19
N LEU A 88 7.81 -15.71 -13.54
CA LEU A 88 6.52 -16.18 -14.08
C LEU A 88 5.44 -15.12 -14.05
N GLN A 89 5.46 -14.20 -13.08
CA GLN A 89 4.46 -13.14 -12.94
C GLN A 89 3.00 -13.68 -13.00
N PRO A 90 2.61 -14.65 -12.13
CA PRO A 90 1.27 -15.21 -12.16
C PRO A 90 0.22 -14.18 -11.74
N ASP A 91 -1.01 -14.35 -12.21
CA ASP A 91 -2.14 -13.54 -11.79
C ASP A 91 -2.71 -14.02 -10.43
N MET A 92 -2.51 -15.30 -10.08
CA MET A 92 -2.95 -15.93 -8.84
C MET A 92 -2.00 -17.06 -8.44
N ILE A 93 -1.86 -17.25 -7.13
CA ILE A 93 -1.07 -18.33 -6.54
C ILE A 93 -2.02 -19.26 -5.79
N ILE A 94 -1.91 -20.55 -6.04
CA ILE A 94 -2.62 -21.59 -5.31
C ILE A 94 -1.61 -22.36 -4.48
N VAL A 95 -1.88 -22.52 -3.21
CA VAL A 95 -1.08 -23.32 -2.29
C VAL A 95 -1.85 -24.60 -2.00
N ASP A 96 -1.30 -25.73 -2.41
CA ASP A 96 -1.79 -27.07 -2.06
C ASP A 96 -1.02 -27.52 -0.83
N ALA A 97 -1.63 -27.34 0.35
CA ALA A 97 -0.96 -27.48 1.63
C ALA A 97 -1.68 -28.47 2.53
N GLU A 98 -0.93 -29.44 3.03
CA GLU A 98 -1.30 -30.23 4.21
C GLU A 98 -0.67 -29.65 5.50
N SER A 99 -0.53 -30.42 6.56
CA SER A 99 -0.09 -29.98 7.90
C SER A 99 1.27 -29.24 7.94
N GLU A 100 2.12 -29.41 6.94
CA GLU A 100 3.36 -28.62 6.74
C GLU A 100 3.12 -27.28 6.01
N ALA A 101 1.86 -26.92 5.82
CA ALA A 101 1.39 -25.74 5.13
C ALA A 101 1.96 -24.42 5.67
N ARG A 102 2.35 -24.39 6.91
CA ARG A 102 2.85 -23.19 7.57
C ARG A 102 4.15 -22.69 6.92
N ASP A 103 5.10 -23.60 6.73
CA ASP A 103 6.40 -23.24 6.15
C ASP A 103 6.26 -22.85 4.66
N ALA A 104 5.44 -23.61 3.93
CA ALA A 104 5.11 -23.27 2.54
C ALA A 104 4.44 -21.90 2.42
N LEU A 105 3.49 -21.60 3.30
CA LEU A 105 2.76 -20.33 3.29
C LEU A 105 3.66 -19.14 3.64
N GLU A 106 4.55 -19.29 4.62
CA GLU A 106 5.51 -18.23 4.97
C GLU A 106 6.42 -17.89 3.77
N HIS A 107 6.93 -18.89 3.08
CA HIS A 107 7.74 -18.67 1.86
C HIS A 107 6.94 -17.97 0.77
N VAL A 108 5.68 -18.35 0.55
CA VAL A 108 4.81 -17.72 -0.47
C VAL A 108 4.52 -16.27 -0.12
N VAL A 109 4.19 -15.98 1.14
CA VAL A 109 3.90 -14.62 1.62
C VAL A 109 5.15 -13.74 1.51
N MET A 110 6.32 -14.26 1.88
CA MET A 110 7.60 -13.56 1.73
C MET A 110 7.90 -13.27 0.26
N ALA A 111 7.68 -14.24 -0.63
CA ALA A 111 7.90 -14.11 -2.06
C ALA A 111 6.97 -13.09 -2.74
N THR A 112 5.80 -12.82 -2.16
CA THR A 112 4.79 -11.91 -2.72
C THR A 112 4.69 -10.58 -1.98
N ARG A 113 5.61 -10.31 -1.06
CA ARG A 113 5.56 -9.11 -0.19
C ARG A 113 5.56 -7.80 -0.99
N ASP A 114 6.41 -7.71 -2.01
CA ASP A 114 6.58 -6.49 -2.81
C ASP A 114 5.52 -6.38 -3.92
N GLU A 115 5.13 -7.49 -4.51
CA GLU A 115 4.09 -7.57 -5.53
C GLU A 115 2.96 -8.48 -5.08
N ARG A 116 2.01 -7.94 -4.33
CA ARG A 116 0.89 -8.71 -3.80
C ARG A 116 0.04 -9.33 -4.90
N ARG A 117 -0.25 -10.62 -4.70
CA ARG A 117 -1.11 -11.42 -5.58
C ARG A 117 -2.13 -12.18 -4.73
N PRO A 118 -3.31 -12.52 -5.28
CA PRO A 118 -4.25 -13.36 -4.56
C PRO A 118 -3.65 -14.74 -4.31
N ILE A 119 -3.66 -15.17 -3.06
CA ILE A 119 -3.22 -16.48 -2.62
C ILE A 119 -4.44 -17.26 -2.18
N VAL A 120 -4.66 -18.42 -2.79
CA VAL A 120 -5.75 -19.33 -2.44
C VAL A 120 -5.14 -20.62 -1.90
N MET A 121 -5.49 -20.98 -0.68
CA MET A 121 -4.99 -22.18 -0.02
C MET A 121 -6.04 -23.30 -0.12
N PHE A 122 -5.62 -24.47 -0.55
CA PHE A 122 -6.38 -25.72 -0.49
C PHE A 122 -5.78 -26.62 0.57
N THR A 123 -6.58 -27.04 1.54
CA THR A 123 -6.14 -27.86 2.66
C THR A 123 -7.21 -28.87 3.04
N ASN A 124 -6.81 -29.99 3.68
CA ASN A 124 -7.73 -30.91 4.34
C ASN A 124 -7.88 -30.61 5.83
N ASP A 125 -7.11 -29.67 6.33
CA ASP A 125 -7.16 -29.29 7.74
C ASP A 125 -8.43 -28.47 8.02
N GLU A 126 -9.29 -29.02 8.89
CA GLU A 126 -10.55 -28.40 9.33
C GLU A 126 -10.36 -27.47 10.54
N ASP A 127 -9.14 -27.37 11.09
CA ASP A 127 -8.90 -26.51 12.25
C ASP A 127 -9.01 -25.04 11.87
N THR A 128 -10.02 -24.39 12.44
CA THR A 128 -10.30 -22.99 12.23
C THR A 128 -9.22 -22.03 12.74
N SER A 129 -8.34 -22.50 13.63
CA SER A 129 -7.19 -21.70 14.10
C SER A 129 -6.16 -21.52 12.99
N HIS A 130 -5.81 -22.58 12.29
CA HIS A 130 -4.88 -22.55 11.17
C HIS A 130 -5.41 -21.70 9.99
N VAL A 131 -6.73 -21.74 9.77
CA VAL A 131 -7.38 -20.87 8.75
C VAL A 131 -7.23 -19.39 9.11
N LYS A 132 -7.41 -19.02 10.39
CA LYS A 132 -7.24 -17.63 10.84
C LYS A 132 -5.79 -17.16 10.70
N ASP A 133 -4.84 -18.02 11.05
CA ASP A 133 -3.40 -17.73 10.92
C ASP A 133 -3.01 -17.54 9.44
N ALA A 134 -3.55 -18.37 8.55
CA ALA A 134 -3.36 -18.23 7.10
C ALA A 134 -3.89 -16.87 6.58
N PHE A 135 -5.09 -16.45 7.01
CA PHE A 135 -5.63 -15.13 6.65
C PHE A 135 -4.79 -13.98 7.24
N ALA A 136 -4.33 -14.11 8.48
CA ALA A 136 -3.44 -13.13 9.09
C ALA A 136 -2.10 -13.02 8.35
N ALA A 137 -1.60 -14.12 7.79
CA ALA A 137 -0.41 -14.15 6.94
C ALA A 137 -0.64 -13.52 5.56
N GLY A 138 -1.88 -13.38 5.08
CA GLY A 138 -2.20 -12.71 3.82
C GLY A 138 -2.85 -13.59 2.75
N VAL A 139 -3.31 -14.79 3.11
CA VAL A 139 -4.12 -15.64 2.23
C VAL A 139 -5.44 -14.95 1.92
N THR A 140 -5.85 -14.97 0.66
CA THR A 140 -7.09 -14.33 0.20
C THR A 140 -8.30 -15.23 0.43
N ALA A 141 -8.14 -16.54 0.25
CA ALA A 141 -9.17 -17.55 0.49
C ALA A 141 -8.54 -18.87 0.92
N SER A 142 -9.20 -19.56 1.86
CA SER A 142 -8.85 -20.92 2.27
C SER A 142 -10.04 -21.84 1.98
N ILE A 143 -9.76 -23.01 1.41
CA ILE A 143 -10.76 -23.99 0.99
C ILE A 143 -10.41 -25.30 1.66
N VAL A 144 -11.32 -25.75 2.52
CA VAL A 144 -11.20 -27.03 3.21
C VAL A 144 -12.02 -28.08 2.47
N ALA A 145 -11.39 -29.20 2.15
CA ALA A 145 -11.92 -30.42 1.58
C ALA A 145 -12.90 -30.32 0.38
N GLY A 146 -12.80 -31.25 -0.57
CA GLY A 146 -13.81 -31.48 -1.59
C GLY A 146 -13.68 -30.61 -2.85
N LEU A 147 -12.62 -30.79 -3.61
CA LEU A 147 -12.43 -30.24 -4.95
C LEU A 147 -13.33 -30.95 -5.96
N SER A 148 -14.54 -30.38 -6.22
CA SER A 148 -15.21 -30.66 -7.47
C SER A 148 -14.78 -29.60 -8.49
N SER A 149 -14.40 -30.00 -9.70
CA SER A 149 -13.98 -29.10 -10.79
C SER A 149 -14.97 -27.95 -11.04
N GLU A 150 -16.27 -28.21 -10.87
CA GLU A 150 -17.35 -27.23 -11.01
C GLU A 150 -17.30 -26.07 -10.00
N ARG A 151 -16.73 -26.31 -8.81
CA ARG A 151 -16.64 -25.31 -7.74
C ARG A 151 -15.36 -24.47 -7.80
N ILE A 152 -14.33 -24.95 -8.45
CA ILE A 152 -13.04 -24.27 -8.52
C ILE A 152 -13.19 -22.88 -9.11
N ARG A 153 -13.81 -22.74 -10.27
CA ARG A 153 -13.99 -21.45 -10.96
C ARG A 153 -14.71 -20.41 -10.11
N PRO A 154 -15.92 -20.66 -9.57
CA PRO A 154 -16.60 -19.68 -8.73
C PRO A 154 -15.80 -19.24 -7.51
N ILE A 155 -15.04 -20.15 -6.89
CA ILE A 155 -14.23 -19.84 -5.72
C ILE A 155 -13.07 -18.93 -6.09
N LEU A 156 -12.34 -19.23 -7.17
CA LEU A 156 -11.22 -18.40 -7.63
C LEU A 156 -11.69 -17.02 -8.13
N ASP A 157 -12.87 -16.94 -8.76
CA ASP A 157 -13.45 -15.66 -9.17
C ASP A 157 -13.80 -14.79 -7.96
N VAL A 158 -14.37 -15.38 -6.89
CA VAL A 158 -14.64 -14.68 -5.62
C VAL A 158 -13.35 -14.24 -4.94
N ALA A 159 -12.33 -15.11 -4.89
CA ALA A 159 -11.03 -14.77 -4.31
C ALA A 159 -10.38 -13.60 -5.05
N MET A 160 -10.43 -13.61 -6.38
CA MET A 160 -9.93 -12.51 -7.21
C MET A 160 -10.70 -11.21 -6.95
N ALA A 161 -12.03 -11.24 -6.93
CA ALA A 161 -12.85 -10.07 -6.68
C ALA A 161 -12.58 -9.47 -5.29
N ARG A 162 -12.45 -10.32 -4.25
CA ARG A 162 -12.10 -9.90 -2.90
C ARG A 162 -10.72 -9.23 -2.85
N PHE A 163 -9.73 -9.84 -3.48
CA PHE A 163 -8.38 -9.28 -3.54
C PHE A 163 -8.37 -7.90 -4.23
N GLN A 164 -9.05 -7.77 -5.36
CA GLN A 164 -9.15 -6.49 -6.08
C GLN A 164 -9.82 -5.40 -5.25
N HIS A 165 -10.87 -5.75 -4.54
CA HIS A 165 -11.56 -4.82 -3.63
C HIS A 165 -10.64 -4.37 -2.49
N GLU A 166 -9.93 -5.31 -1.86
CA GLU A 166 -8.97 -5.01 -0.79
C GLU A 166 -7.81 -4.14 -1.28
N GLN A 167 -7.29 -4.39 -2.48
CA GLN A 167 -6.25 -3.54 -3.08
C GLN A 167 -6.78 -2.12 -3.37
N GLY A 168 -8.00 -1.99 -3.85
CA GLY A 168 -8.64 -0.69 -4.05
C GLY A 168 -8.75 0.12 -2.77
N LEU A 169 -9.23 -0.51 -1.68
CA LEU A 169 -9.33 0.14 -0.36
C LEU A 169 -7.96 0.56 0.19
N ARG A 170 -6.93 -0.28 0.02
CA ARG A 170 -5.58 0.07 0.45
C ARG A 170 -5.00 1.25 -0.31
N GLN A 171 -5.26 1.31 -1.60
CA GLN A 171 -4.82 2.42 -2.43
C GLN A 171 -5.52 3.72 -2.03
N GLU A 172 -6.85 3.71 -1.87
CA GLU A 172 -7.63 4.87 -1.43
C GLU A 172 -7.15 5.38 -0.06
N LEU A 173 -6.87 4.45 0.87
CA LEU A 173 -6.33 4.80 2.18
C LEU A 173 -4.95 5.47 2.07
N ALA A 174 -4.07 4.97 1.20
CA ALA A 174 -2.74 5.54 1.00
C ALA A 174 -2.81 6.94 0.38
N GLU A 175 -3.68 7.14 -0.61
CA GLU A 175 -3.92 8.44 -1.26
C GLU A 175 -4.47 9.47 -0.25
N THR A 176 -5.52 9.08 0.50
CA THR A 176 -6.12 9.94 1.53
C THR A 176 -5.12 10.34 2.62
N ARG A 177 -4.26 9.40 3.03
CA ARG A 177 -3.21 9.66 4.01
C ARG A 177 -2.19 10.69 3.50
N THR A 178 -1.77 10.54 2.25
CA THR A 178 -0.83 11.48 1.60
C THR A 178 -1.43 12.87 1.49
N GLU A 179 -2.70 12.98 1.10
CA GLU A 179 -3.41 14.27 1.04
C GLU A 179 -3.52 14.92 2.42
N LEU A 180 -3.85 14.14 3.46
CA LEU A 180 -3.94 14.64 4.83
C LEU A 180 -2.58 15.16 5.34
N GLU A 181 -1.49 14.45 5.03
CA GLU A 181 -0.14 14.88 5.37
C GLU A 181 0.23 16.20 4.68
N GLN A 182 -0.11 16.35 3.39
CA GLN A 182 0.10 17.60 2.65
C GLN A 182 -0.69 18.77 3.23
N GLN A 183 -2.00 18.57 3.48
CA GLN A 183 -2.86 19.61 4.07
C GLN A 183 -2.37 20.01 5.47
N SER A 184 -1.95 19.05 6.28
CA SER A 184 -1.43 19.32 7.62
C SER A 184 -0.12 20.12 7.58
N ALA A 185 0.75 19.83 6.62
CA ALA A 185 2.00 20.57 6.43
C ALA A 185 1.73 22.01 5.96
N GLU A 186 0.80 22.20 5.02
CA GLU A 186 0.39 23.54 4.55
C GLU A 186 -0.23 24.37 5.68
N LEU A 187 -1.11 23.75 6.47
CA LEU A 187 -1.73 24.43 7.61
C LEU A 187 -0.69 24.87 8.63
N ARG A 188 0.28 24.00 8.98
CA ARG A 188 1.38 24.35 9.89
C ARG A 188 2.22 25.51 9.35
N ALA A 189 2.52 25.51 8.06
CA ALA A 189 3.28 26.60 7.44
C ALA A 189 2.52 27.93 7.52
N ARG A 190 1.23 27.94 7.22
CA ARG A 190 0.38 29.15 7.35
C ARG A 190 0.27 29.63 8.81
N MET A 191 0.12 28.71 9.75
CA MET A 191 0.08 29.06 11.17
C MET A 191 1.41 29.65 11.65
N ALA A 192 2.54 29.11 11.21
CA ALA A 192 3.86 29.65 11.51
C ALA A 192 4.04 31.07 10.93
N GLU A 193 3.62 31.32 9.69
CA GLU A 193 3.66 32.63 9.07
C GLU A 193 2.83 33.67 9.84
N LEU A 194 1.60 33.30 10.23
CA LEU A 194 0.74 34.17 11.03
C LEU A 194 1.34 34.45 12.43
N HIS A 195 1.96 33.46 13.03
CA HIS A 195 2.64 33.59 14.29
C HIS A 195 3.85 34.54 14.19
N ASP A 196 4.70 34.34 13.20
CA ASP A 196 5.85 35.22 12.93
C ASP A 196 5.41 36.66 12.72
N ARG A 197 4.36 36.89 11.92
CA ARG A 197 3.79 38.21 11.69
C ARG A 197 3.33 38.87 12.99
N LYS A 198 2.62 38.12 13.84
CA LYS A 198 2.13 38.59 15.14
C LYS A 198 3.27 38.99 16.08
N ILE A 199 4.35 38.21 16.09
CA ILE A 199 5.56 38.50 16.87
C ILE A 199 6.23 39.79 16.39
N ILE A 200 6.41 39.94 15.08
CA ILE A 200 7.03 41.09 14.45
C ILE A 200 6.20 42.36 14.76
N ASP A 201 4.87 42.29 14.66
CA ASP A 201 4.00 43.42 14.95
C ASP A 201 4.06 43.84 16.43
N ARG A 202 4.11 42.90 17.37
CA ARG A 202 4.31 43.18 18.81
C ARG A 202 5.68 43.82 19.05
N ALA A 203 6.75 43.33 18.45
CA ALA A 203 8.09 43.90 18.59
C ALA A 203 8.19 45.30 17.99
N LYS A 204 7.54 45.57 16.84
CA LYS A 204 7.40 46.93 16.29
C LYS A 204 6.71 47.85 17.29
N GLY A 205 5.58 47.43 17.84
CA GLY A 205 4.82 48.22 18.85
C GLY A 205 5.69 48.57 20.04
N LEU A 206 6.47 47.62 20.54
CA LEU A 206 7.39 47.84 21.68
C LEU A 206 8.48 48.89 21.34
N LEU A 207 9.08 48.80 20.12
CA LEU A 207 10.08 49.77 19.67
C LEU A 207 9.50 51.18 19.49
N MET A 208 8.30 51.28 18.94
CA MET A 208 7.59 52.54 18.80
C MET A 208 7.36 53.19 20.16
N GLN A 209 6.92 52.42 21.16
CA GLN A 209 6.62 52.90 22.47
C GLN A 209 7.88 53.28 23.27
N ARG A 210 8.92 52.45 23.29
CA ARG A 210 10.12 52.69 24.11
C ARG A 210 11.12 53.70 23.51
N GLN A 211 11.15 53.84 22.19
CA GLN A 211 12.13 54.66 21.49
C GLN A 211 11.52 55.81 20.68
N ASN A 212 10.20 55.97 20.77
CA ASN A 212 9.44 56.98 20.04
C ASN A 212 9.70 56.97 18.51
N LEU A 213 9.79 55.76 17.94
CA LEU A 213 10.04 55.55 16.51
C LEU A 213 8.73 55.46 15.72
N THR A 214 8.79 55.80 14.45
CA THR A 214 7.71 55.49 13.52
C THR A 214 7.68 53.99 13.22
N GLU A 215 6.55 53.48 12.76
CA GLU A 215 6.42 52.06 12.41
C GLU A 215 7.48 51.59 11.40
N GLN A 216 7.74 52.42 10.38
CA GLN A 216 8.76 52.13 9.35
C GLN A 216 10.16 52.09 9.98
N ALA A 217 10.52 53.04 10.83
CA ALA A 217 11.81 53.08 11.50
C ALA A 217 12.00 51.89 12.44
N ALA A 218 10.93 51.46 13.16
CA ALA A 218 10.94 50.27 14.00
C ALA A 218 11.16 48.99 13.19
N TYR A 219 10.47 48.85 12.07
CA TYR A 219 10.66 47.71 11.16
C TYR A 219 12.07 47.65 10.56
N ASP A 220 12.59 48.79 10.04
CA ASP A 220 13.93 48.88 9.48
C ASP A 220 15.00 48.52 10.52
N LYS A 221 14.81 48.92 11.78
CA LYS A 221 15.70 48.56 12.88
C LYS A 221 15.71 47.06 13.17
N LEU A 222 14.54 46.41 13.22
CA LEU A 222 14.43 44.95 13.35
C LEU A 222 15.10 44.25 12.20
N ARG A 223 14.84 44.69 10.97
CA ARG A 223 15.41 44.13 9.74
C ARG A 223 16.93 44.25 9.71
N LYS A 224 17.47 45.43 10.03
CA LYS A 224 18.92 45.64 10.11
C LYS A 224 19.55 44.70 11.14
N THR A 225 18.98 44.60 12.33
CA THR A 225 19.46 43.69 13.38
C THR A 225 19.43 42.23 12.94
N ALA A 226 18.39 41.81 12.19
CA ALA A 226 18.27 40.48 11.64
C ALA A 226 19.37 40.17 10.62
N MET A 227 19.65 41.13 9.72
CA MET A 227 20.72 41.03 8.73
C MET A 227 22.12 40.99 9.40
N ASP A 228 22.38 41.90 10.34
CA ASP A 228 23.67 41.98 11.04
C ASP A 228 24.00 40.70 11.84
N LYS A 229 22.98 40.03 12.35
CA LYS A 229 23.10 38.79 13.14
C LYS A 229 22.85 37.50 12.34
N ASN A 230 22.54 37.63 11.05
CA ASN A 230 22.17 36.50 10.20
C ASN A 230 21.06 35.62 10.80
N LEU A 231 20.02 36.26 11.34
CA LEU A 231 18.86 35.62 11.94
C LEU A 231 17.58 35.95 11.17
N ARG A 232 16.54 35.14 11.33
CA ARG A 232 15.21 35.49 10.79
C ARG A 232 14.65 36.67 11.56
N LEU A 233 13.86 37.51 10.87
CA LEU A 233 13.26 38.70 11.44
C LEU A 233 12.37 38.36 12.67
N ALA A 234 11.60 37.27 12.59
CA ALA A 234 10.76 36.79 13.68
C ALA A 234 11.59 36.35 14.91
N ASP A 235 12.76 35.71 14.69
CA ASP A 235 13.62 35.27 15.78
C ASP A 235 14.21 36.47 16.56
N VAL A 236 14.58 37.55 15.84
CA VAL A 236 15.04 38.79 16.47
C VAL A 236 13.91 39.47 17.21
N ALA A 237 12.73 39.51 16.61
CA ALA A 237 11.55 40.07 17.23
C ALA A 237 11.17 39.32 18.53
N GLN A 238 11.21 37.99 18.50
CA GLN A 238 10.92 37.14 19.68
C GLN A 238 11.93 37.41 20.81
N ARG A 239 13.24 37.37 20.53
CA ARG A 239 14.30 37.65 21.53
C ARG A 239 14.15 39.02 22.16
N MET A 240 13.70 39.99 21.39
CA MET A 240 13.48 41.33 21.87
C MET A 240 12.27 41.39 22.84
N LEU A 241 11.19 40.68 22.53
CA LEU A 241 10.04 40.55 23.41
C LEU A 241 10.42 39.82 24.69
N ASP A 242 11.18 38.72 24.60
CA ASP A 242 11.64 37.94 25.74
C ASP A 242 12.46 38.81 26.72
N VAL A 243 13.36 39.65 26.19
CA VAL A 243 14.13 40.60 27.03
C VAL A 243 13.24 41.68 27.63
N ALA A 244 12.24 42.16 26.87
CA ALA A 244 11.32 43.16 27.36
C ALA A 244 10.43 42.66 28.50
N ASP A 245 9.97 41.41 28.40
CA ASP A 245 9.15 40.73 29.40
C ASP A 245 9.95 40.44 30.69
N LEU A 246 11.30 40.31 30.60
CA LEU A 246 12.18 40.15 31.77
C LEU A 246 12.49 41.47 32.50
N LEU A 247 12.38 42.60 31.80
CA LEU A 247 12.76 43.92 32.33
C LEU A 247 11.56 44.78 32.77
N GLY A 248 10.36 44.31 32.51
CA GLY A 248 9.16 45.09 32.67
C GLY A 248 8.21 44.83 33.61
#